data_64a88116ed40306040301034de060f96
#
_entry.id   64a88116ed40306040301034de060f96
#
_cell.length_a   1.000
_cell.length_b   1.000
_cell.length_c   1.000
_cell.angle_alpha   90.00
_cell.angle_beta   90.00
_cell.angle_gamma   90.00
#
_symmetry.space_group_name_H-M   'P 1'
#
loop_
_entity.id
_entity.type
_entity.pdbx_description
1 polymer ?
#
loop_
_entity_poly.entity_id
_entity_poly.type
_entity_poly.pdbx_seq_one_letter_code
_entity_poly.pdbx_strand_id
1 'polypeptide(L)'
;MTKSDVAKKYRAKYPDFPTLKLARIMYKENNLLFTTIEDARSTLRYIEGKIGEKNRVSKVKESEFFKEEERPKNPYNLPQSYKQDRTPFVLPIGCNNILLISDLHIPYHDIDAITIALDYGKEHNVNTIFINGDLIDNAQVSRFEKDLKKRSVREEFDATKKFLVELRKAFPNAEIYWLKGNHCARWEKFLAQKVTEIWDDPYFHLEERLRLHEERIKILDDSTLVKAGKLSITHGHHIFKGIFSPVSPARGAYM
;
A
#
# COMPACT_ATOMS: atom_id res chain seq x y z
N MET A 1 38.95 33.25 -13.90
CA MET A 1 37.60 33.00 -13.41
C MET A 1 37.00 31.89 -14.25
N THR A 2 36.55 30.77 -13.66
CA THR A 2 36.01 29.65 -14.44
C THR A 2 34.53 29.89 -14.82
N LYS A 3 34.03 29.16 -15.83
CA LYS A 3 32.61 29.20 -16.19
C LYS A 3 31.71 28.92 -14.98
N SER A 4 32.11 27.99 -14.12
CA SER A 4 31.39 27.65 -12.88
C SER A 4 31.34 28.78 -11.88
N ASP A 5 32.46 29.54 -11.72
CA ASP A 5 32.52 30.65 -10.78
C ASP A 5 31.59 31.79 -11.22
N VAL A 6 31.59 32.09 -12.53
CA VAL A 6 30.68 33.07 -13.11
C VAL A 6 29.22 32.63 -12.90
N ALA A 7 28.91 31.38 -13.20
CA ALA A 7 27.54 30.85 -13.04
C ALA A 7 27.07 30.94 -11.57
N LYS A 8 27.92 30.59 -10.60
CA LYS A 8 27.62 30.74 -9.16
C LYS A 8 27.33 32.20 -8.79
N LYS A 9 28.19 33.13 -9.25
CA LYS A 9 28.06 34.58 -8.98
C LYS A 9 26.72 35.11 -9.51
N TYR A 10 26.34 34.74 -10.74
CA TYR A 10 25.08 35.17 -11.34
C TYR A 10 23.85 34.52 -10.67
N ARG A 11 23.93 33.28 -10.27
CA ARG A 11 22.87 32.62 -9.53
C ARG A 11 22.69 33.25 -8.15
N ALA A 12 23.75 33.61 -7.45
CA ALA A 12 23.69 34.33 -6.19
C ALA A 12 23.04 35.72 -6.33
N LYS A 13 23.38 36.42 -7.43
CA LYS A 13 22.81 37.75 -7.70
C LYS A 13 21.35 37.73 -8.11
N TYR A 14 20.89 36.64 -8.75
CA TYR A 14 19.54 36.50 -9.28
C TYR A 14 18.94 35.10 -8.93
N PRO A 15 18.61 34.85 -7.65
CA PRO A 15 18.18 33.53 -7.18
C PRO A 15 16.91 33.05 -7.85
N ASP A 16 15.94 33.94 -8.10
CA ASP A 16 14.61 33.59 -8.60
C ASP A 16 14.49 33.59 -10.14
N PHE A 17 15.57 33.95 -10.86
CA PHE A 17 15.48 34.00 -12.31
C PHE A 17 15.45 32.59 -12.92
N PRO A 18 14.52 32.33 -13.86
CA PRO A 18 14.55 31.09 -14.64
C PRO A 18 15.92 30.86 -15.29
N THR A 19 16.39 29.62 -15.25
CA THR A 19 17.74 29.23 -15.75
C THR A 19 18.02 29.75 -17.16
N LEU A 20 17.04 29.71 -18.07
CA LEU A 20 17.22 30.21 -19.46
C LEU A 20 17.38 31.73 -19.51
N LYS A 21 16.62 32.47 -18.72
CA LYS A 21 16.76 33.95 -18.64
C LYS A 21 18.14 34.34 -18.12
N LEU A 22 18.57 33.64 -17.07
CA LEU A 22 19.89 33.89 -16.48
C LEU A 22 21.04 33.53 -17.45
N ALA A 23 20.90 32.42 -18.18
CA ALA A 23 21.86 32.01 -19.20
C ALA A 23 22.03 33.04 -20.32
N ARG A 24 20.96 33.69 -20.76
CA ARG A 24 20.99 34.76 -21.75
C ARG A 24 21.76 35.99 -21.24
N ILE A 25 21.55 36.38 -19.99
CA ILE A 25 22.26 37.48 -19.35
C ILE A 25 23.76 37.14 -19.22
N MET A 26 24.06 35.96 -18.70
CA MET A 26 25.47 35.49 -18.54
C MET A 26 26.19 35.46 -19.88
N TYR A 27 25.58 34.91 -20.92
CA TYR A 27 26.19 34.90 -22.27
C TYR A 27 26.42 36.28 -22.81
N LYS A 28 25.46 37.23 -22.68
CA LYS A 28 25.57 38.59 -23.18
C LYS A 28 26.71 39.35 -22.48
N GLU A 29 26.89 39.17 -21.18
CA GLU A 29 27.88 39.88 -20.36
C GLU A 29 29.26 39.20 -20.34
N ASN A 30 29.34 37.91 -20.71
CA ASN A 30 30.57 37.12 -20.70
C ASN A 30 30.77 36.30 -21.99
N ASN A 31 30.60 36.92 -23.15
CA ASN A 31 30.65 36.28 -24.45
C ASN A 31 32.02 35.69 -24.83
N LEU A 32 33.09 36.15 -24.20
CA LEU A 32 34.45 35.57 -24.37
C LEU A 32 34.61 34.26 -23.60
N LEU A 33 33.79 34.02 -22.56
CA LEU A 33 33.89 32.85 -21.72
C LEU A 33 32.89 31.75 -22.15
N PHE A 34 31.70 32.13 -22.58
CA PHE A 34 30.67 31.23 -23.04
C PHE A 34 30.53 31.30 -24.57
N THR A 35 30.62 30.17 -25.24
CA THR A 35 30.54 30.11 -26.71
C THR A 35 29.11 30.23 -27.24
N THR A 36 28.12 29.80 -26.46
CA THR A 36 26.72 29.87 -26.79
C THR A 36 25.83 30.09 -25.55
N ILE A 37 24.59 30.49 -25.75
CA ILE A 37 23.59 30.55 -24.68
C ILE A 37 23.37 29.18 -24.03
N GLU A 38 23.43 28.09 -24.81
CA GLU A 38 23.28 26.75 -24.27
C GLU A 38 24.49 26.29 -23.46
N ASP A 39 25.71 26.75 -23.78
CA ASP A 39 26.90 26.54 -22.96
C ASP A 39 26.73 27.22 -21.58
N ALA A 40 26.28 28.46 -21.56
CA ALA A 40 25.96 29.15 -20.32
C ALA A 40 24.83 28.45 -19.53
N ARG A 41 23.80 27.99 -20.24
CA ARG A 41 22.67 27.27 -19.65
C ARG A 41 23.07 25.92 -19.07
N SER A 42 23.88 25.15 -19.78
CA SER A 42 24.37 23.85 -19.30
C SER A 42 25.25 24.01 -18.06
N THR A 43 26.08 25.06 -18.01
CA THR A 43 26.89 25.40 -16.83
C THR A 43 26.00 25.74 -15.63
N LEU A 44 24.93 26.52 -15.82
CA LEU A 44 23.96 26.80 -14.75
C LEU A 44 23.26 25.52 -14.28
N ARG A 45 22.76 24.68 -15.20
CA ARG A 45 22.11 23.41 -14.87
C ARG A 45 23.06 22.47 -14.12
N TYR A 46 24.34 22.49 -14.44
CA TYR A 46 25.35 21.72 -13.73
C TYR A 46 25.52 22.19 -12.28
N ILE A 47 25.69 23.51 -12.04
CA ILE A 47 25.80 24.01 -10.67
C ILE A 47 24.50 23.91 -9.87
N GLU A 48 23.36 23.97 -10.55
CA GLU A 48 22.02 23.75 -9.98
C GLU A 48 21.71 22.26 -9.71
N GLY A 49 22.63 21.34 -10.04
CA GLY A 49 22.43 19.91 -9.85
C GLY A 49 21.38 19.28 -10.78
N LYS A 50 20.92 19.99 -11.82
CA LYS A 50 19.93 19.49 -12.79
C LYS A 50 20.54 18.55 -13.84
N ILE A 51 21.87 18.50 -13.92
CA ILE A 51 22.64 17.63 -14.84
C ILE A 51 23.72 16.90 -14.04
N GLY A 52 23.85 15.58 -14.27
CA GLY A 52 24.84 14.73 -13.62
C GLY A 52 24.38 14.16 -12.28
N GLU A 53 24.33 12.84 -12.19
CA GLU A 53 23.76 12.11 -11.05
C GLU A 53 24.52 12.36 -9.75
N LYS A 54 25.85 12.37 -9.80
CA LYS A 54 26.71 12.70 -8.64
C LYS A 54 26.50 14.13 -8.12
N ASN A 55 26.26 15.09 -9.02
CA ASN A 55 26.01 16.48 -8.66
C ASN A 55 24.56 16.72 -8.19
N ARG A 56 23.60 15.89 -8.60
CA ARG A 56 22.23 15.93 -8.09
C ARG A 56 22.18 15.62 -6.59
N VAL A 57 22.94 14.64 -6.14
CA VAL A 57 22.87 14.15 -4.75
C VAL A 57 23.68 15.04 -3.80
N SER A 58 24.87 15.52 -4.20
CA SER A 58 25.76 16.27 -3.30
C SER A 58 25.54 17.78 -3.32
N LYS A 59 25.39 18.39 -4.50
CA LYS A 59 25.39 19.86 -4.60
C LYS A 59 24.02 20.51 -4.40
N VAL A 60 22.92 19.83 -4.72
CA VAL A 60 21.57 20.39 -4.52
C VAL A 60 21.20 20.40 -3.05
N LYS A 61 21.65 19.41 -2.26
CA LYS A 61 21.34 19.31 -0.83
C LYS A 61 22.17 20.25 0.06
N GLU A 62 23.36 20.64 -0.40
CA GLU A 62 24.31 21.42 0.39
C GLU A 62 24.38 22.91 -0.02
N SER A 63 23.81 23.29 -1.15
CA SER A 63 23.85 24.63 -1.68
C SER A 63 22.83 25.55 -1.01
N GLU A 64 23.27 26.68 -0.45
CA GLU A 64 22.39 27.72 0.10
C GLU A 64 21.38 28.27 -0.90
N PHE A 65 21.70 28.19 -2.21
CA PHE A 65 20.81 28.63 -3.28
C PHE A 65 19.58 27.76 -3.49
N PHE A 66 19.53 26.56 -2.89
CA PHE A 66 18.46 25.59 -3.01
C PHE A 66 17.91 25.16 -1.65
N LYS A 67 18.28 25.86 -0.58
CA LYS A 67 17.56 25.73 0.69
C LYS A 67 16.17 26.29 0.45
N GLU A 68 15.20 25.41 0.23
CA GLU A 68 13.80 25.77 0.41
C GLU A 68 13.65 26.14 1.88
N GLU A 69 13.20 27.37 2.16
CA GLU A 69 12.71 27.70 3.49
C GLU A 69 11.64 26.66 3.83
N GLU A 70 11.84 25.93 4.93
CA GLU A 70 10.88 24.94 5.38
C GLU A 70 9.57 25.67 5.69
N ARG A 71 8.68 25.68 4.72
CA ARG A 71 7.36 26.26 4.90
C ARG A 71 6.64 25.48 6.01
N PRO A 72 6.11 26.15 7.03
CA PRO A 72 5.34 25.47 8.08
C PRO A 72 4.28 24.58 7.45
N LYS A 73 4.20 23.33 7.88
CA LYS A 73 3.24 22.34 7.32
C LYS A 73 1.79 22.79 7.42
N ASN A 74 1.48 23.64 8.39
CA ASN A 74 0.12 24.19 8.61
C ASN A 74 0.20 25.65 9.09
N PRO A 75 0.56 26.63 8.23
CA PRO A 75 0.76 28.02 8.63
C PRO A 75 -0.51 28.71 9.08
N TYR A 76 -1.69 28.20 8.71
CA TYR A 76 -2.99 28.75 9.06
C TYR A 76 -3.68 28.03 10.22
N ASN A 77 -2.99 27.08 10.84
CA ASN A 77 -3.54 26.25 11.93
C ASN A 77 -4.90 25.61 11.58
N LEU A 78 -5.03 25.15 10.33
CA LEU A 78 -6.23 24.48 9.86
C LEU A 78 -6.44 23.16 10.61
N PRO A 79 -7.70 22.73 10.80
CA PRO A 79 -7.96 21.41 11.37
C PRO A 79 -7.29 20.32 10.51
N GLN A 80 -6.81 19.28 11.16
CA GLN A 80 -6.21 18.16 10.44
C GLN A 80 -7.24 17.49 9.54
N SER A 81 -6.89 17.27 8.27
CA SER A 81 -7.75 16.52 7.37
C SER A 81 -7.74 15.04 7.76
N TYR A 82 -8.91 14.41 7.75
CA TYR A 82 -8.99 12.96 7.84
C TYR A 82 -8.35 12.36 6.57
N LYS A 83 -7.22 11.71 6.73
CA LYS A 83 -6.57 10.96 5.67
C LYS A 83 -6.64 9.49 6.04
N GLN A 84 -7.24 8.70 5.16
CA GLN A 84 -7.13 7.25 5.26
C GLN A 84 -5.66 6.86 5.07
N ASP A 85 -5.09 6.13 6.01
CA ASP A 85 -3.74 5.59 5.85
C ASP A 85 -3.77 4.50 4.77
N ARG A 86 -3.00 4.72 3.71
CA ARG A 86 -2.85 3.79 2.59
C ARG A 86 -1.45 3.19 2.53
N THR A 87 -0.71 3.29 3.63
CA THR A 87 0.62 2.69 3.71
C THR A 87 0.50 1.17 3.54
N PRO A 88 1.26 0.58 2.60
CA PRO A 88 1.23 -0.87 2.42
C PRO A 88 1.64 -1.60 3.70
N PHE A 89 0.92 -2.66 4.03
CA PHE A 89 1.33 -3.57 5.10
C PHE A 89 2.47 -4.46 4.60
N VAL A 90 3.63 -4.35 5.22
CA VAL A 90 4.80 -5.16 4.86
C VAL A 90 4.88 -6.36 5.79
N LEU A 91 4.86 -7.58 5.24
CA LEU A 91 5.06 -8.79 6.03
C LEU A 91 6.46 -8.77 6.66
N PRO A 92 6.60 -9.19 7.93
CA PRO A 92 7.89 -9.29 8.60
C PRO A 92 8.90 -10.15 7.81
N ILE A 93 10.19 -9.83 7.95
CA ILE A 93 11.27 -10.54 7.23
C ILE A 93 11.26 -12.06 7.51
N GLY A 94 10.80 -12.46 8.70
CA GLY A 94 10.65 -13.88 9.07
C GLY A 94 9.57 -14.64 8.28
N CYS A 95 8.62 -13.93 7.66
CA CYS A 95 7.55 -14.51 6.83
C CYS A 95 8.06 -14.76 5.40
N ASN A 96 8.90 -15.77 5.22
CA ASN A 96 9.62 -16.01 3.97
C ASN A 96 9.19 -17.30 3.25
N ASN A 97 8.44 -18.19 3.91
CA ASN A 97 7.88 -19.40 3.34
C ASN A 97 6.37 -19.41 3.60
N ILE A 98 5.59 -18.95 2.60
CA ILE A 98 4.19 -18.55 2.75
C ILE A 98 3.29 -19.53 2.01
N LEU A 99 2.33 -20.13 2.70
CA LEU A 99 1.17 -20.76 2.07
C LEU A 99 0.08 -19.69 1.88
N LEU A 100 -0.22 -19.38 0.63
CA LEU A 100 -1.29 -18.45 0.27
C LEU A 100 -2.53 -19.25 -0.15
N ILE A 101 -3.64 -19.04 0.54
CA ILE A 101 -4.95 -19.62 0.25
C ILE A 101 -5.96 -18.49 0.08
N SER A 102 -6.95 -18.68 -0.78
CA SER A 102 -7.91 -17.64 -1.16
C SER A 102 -9.31 -18.22 -1.39
N ASP A 103 -10.34 -17.40 -1.22
CA ASP A 103 -11.72 -17.70 -1.65
C ASP A 103 -12.29 -19.00 -1.06
N LEU A 104 -12.10 -19.22 0.22
CA LEU A 104 -12.58 -20.44 0.87
C LEU A 104 -14.10 -20.47 1.02
N HIS A 105 -14.74 -19.31 1.18
CA HIS A 105 -16.20 -19.17 1.29
C HIS A 105 -16.84 -20.15 2.30
N ILE A 106 -16.25 -20.27 3.48
CA ILE A 106 -16.77 -21.17 4.52
C ILE A 106 -18.23 -20.81 4.85
N PRO A 107 -19.13 -21.79 4.91
CA PRO A 107 -18.94 -23.24 4.98
C PRO A 107 -19.03 -23.99 3.64
N TYR A 108 -18.94 -23.33 2.51
CA TYR A 108 -19.12 -23.91 1.17
C TYR A 108 -17.82 -24.36 0.50
N HIS A 109 -16.73 -24.39 1.26
CA HIS A 109 -15.40 -24.77 0.82
C HIS A 109 -15.26 -26.24 0.41
N ASP A 110 -14.33 -26.51 -0.47
CA ASP A 110 -13.93 -27.87 -0.84
C ASP A 110 -12.89 -28.40 0.18
N ILE A 111 -13.32 -29.42 0.96
CA ILE A 111 -12.49 -30.00 2.02
C ILE A 111 -11.26 -30.68 1.45
N ASP A 112 -11.39 -31.39 0.32
CA ASP A 112 -10.29 -32.15 -0.27
C ASP A 112 -9.22 -31.20 -0.81
N ALA A 113 -9.63 -30.16 -1.53
CA ALA A 113 -8.72 -29.13 -2.03
C ALA A 113 -7.94 -28.43 -0.91
N ILE A 114 -8.62 -28.05 0.18
CA ILE A 114 -7.97 -27.42 1.33
C ILE A 114 -7.03 -28.42 2.02
N THR A 115 -7.44 -29.68 2.19
CA THR A 115 -6.59 -30.71 2.82
C THR A 115 -5.28 -30.85 2.05
N ILE A 116 -5.34 -30.97 0.72
CA ILE A 116 -4.15 -31.05 -0.14
C ILE A 116 -3.24 -29.81 0.05
N ALA A 117 -3.84 -28.61 0.08
CA ALA A 117 -3.07 -27.39 0.27
C ALA A 117 -2.38 -27.32 1.66
N LEU A 118 -3.08 -27.75 2.72
CA LEU A 118 -2.52 -27.77 4.06
C LEU A 118 -1.44 -28.86 4.23
N ASP A 119 -1.62 -30.03 3.63
CA ASP A 119 -0.63 -31.11 3.63
C ASP A 119 0.64 -30.66 2.89
N TYR A 120 0.49 -30.02 1.73
CA TYR A 120 1.61 -29.40 0.99
C TYR A 120 2.33 -28.35 1.86
N GLY A 121 1.58 -27.51 2.58
CA GLY A 121 2.15 -26.53 3.51
C GLY A 121 2.98 -27.18 4.62
N LYS A 122 2.52 -28.30 5.20
CA LYS A 122 3.27 -29.05 6.21
C LYS A 122 4.54 -29.69 5.63
N GLU A 123 4.43 -30.34 4.49
CA GLU A 123 5.56 -30.98 3.80
C GLU A 123 6.67 -29.97 3.50
N HIS A 124 6.31 -28.76 3.11
CA HIS A 124 7.25 -27.70 2.79
C HIS A 124 7.64 -26.81 3.98
N ASN A 125 7.22 -27.17 5.19
CA ASN A 125 7.55 -26.44 6.41
C ASN A 125 7.25 -24.93 6.32
N VAL A 126 6.06 -24.57 5.84
CA VAL A 126 5.67 -23.16 5.76
C VAL A 126 5.63 -22.53 7.15
N ASN A 127 6.13 -21.32 7.24
CA ASN A 127 6.16 -20.57 8.49
C ASN A 127 5.11 -19.44 8.54
N THR A 128 4.39 -19.26 7.46
CA THR A 128 3.36 -18.22 7.34
C THR A 128 2.18 -18.75 6.54
N ILE A 129 0.98 -18.54 7.04
CA ILE A 129 -0.28 -18.76 6.31
C ILE A 129 -0.86 -17.40 5.96
N PHE A 130 -1.14 -17.18 4.70
CA PHE A 130 -1.79 -15.95 4.25
C PHE A 130 -3.13 -16.26 3.59
N ILE A 131 -4.23 -15.88 4.27
CA ILE A 131 -5.60 -16.02 3.76
C ILE A 131 -5.92 -14.77 2.96
N ASN A 132 -5.98 -14.89 1.63
CA ASN A 132 -6.12 -13.78 0.71
C ASN A 132 -7.58 -13.52 0.32
N GLY A 133 -8.36 -13.07 1.27
CA GLY A 133 -9.76 -12.72 1.05
C GLY A 133 -10.73 -13.88 1.16
N ASP A 134 -11.98 -13.52 1.25
CA ASP A 134 -13.18 -14.36 1.16
C ASP A 134 -13.10 -15.70 1.92
N LEU A 135 -12.62 -15.63 3.18
CA LEU A 135 -12.60 -16.76 4.10
C LEU A 135 -14.03 -17.22 4.46
N ILE A 136 -14.92 -16.28 4.78
CA ILE A 136 -16.33 -16.50 5.10
C ILE A 136 -17.22 -15.95 3.99
N ASP A 137 -18.31 -16.65 3.66
CA ASP A 137 -19.19 -16.24 2.55
C ASP A 137 -20.13 -15.10 2.91
N ASN A 138 -20.66 -15.07 4.14
CA ASN A 138 -21.65 -14.08 4.58
C ASN A 138 -22.85 -13.98 3.63
N ALA A 139 -23.34 -15.13 3.14
CA ALA A 139 -24.39 -15.21 2.13
C ALA A 139 -25.68 -14.52 2.56
N GLN A 140 -26.12 -14.72 3.81
CA GLN A 140 -27.39 -14.22 4.30
C GLN A 140 -27.44 -12.70 4.53
N VAL A 141 -26.28 -12.04 4.64
CA VAL A 141 -26.21 -10.58 4.73
C VAL A 141 -25.85 -9.93 3.39
N SER A 142 -25.79 -10.72 2.32
CA SER A 142 -25.60 -10.22 0.95
C SER A 142 -26.76 -9.30 0.54
N ARG A 143 -26.47 -8.33 -0.32
CA ARG A 143 -27.48 -7.48 -0.98
C ARG A 143 -28.21 -8.19 -2.13
N PHE A 144 -27.67 -9.31 -2.60
CA PHE A 144 -28.26 -10.12 -3.66
C PHE A 144 -29.39 -11.00 -3.12
N GLU A 145 -30.15 -11.59 -4.02
CA GLU A 145 -31.21 -12.52 -3.68
C GLU A 145 -30.70 -13.66 -2.79
N LYS A 146 -31.46 -13.97 -1.73
CA LYS A 146 -31.02 -14.92 -0.71
C LYS A 146 -31.42 -16.33 -1.11
N ASP A 147 -30.46 -17.23 -1.14
CA ASP A 147 -30.74 -18.65 -1.25
C ASP A 147 -31.17 -19.20 0.13
N LEU A 148 -32.41 -19.57 0.25
CA LEU A 148 -32.99 -20.13 1.50
C LEU A 148 -32.37 -21.48 1.92
N LYS A 149 -31.65 -22.15 1.01
CA LYS A 149 -30.91 -23.38 1.29
C LYS A 149 -29.54 -23.11 1.93
N LYS A 150 -29.06 -21.88 1.86
CA LYS A 150 -27.78 -21.51 2.49
C LYS A 150 -27.92 -21.41 4.00
N ARG A 151 -26.85 -21.72 4.69
CA ARG A 151 -26.75 -21.70 6.15
C ARG A 151 -27.03 -20.32 6.73
N SER A 152 -27.43 -20.30 8.01
CA SER A 152 -27.59 -19.05 8.75
C SER A 152 -26.25 -18.37 9.00
N VAL A 153 -26.29 -17.06 9.23
CA VAL A 153 -25.09 -16.27 9.62
C VAL A 153 -24.36 -16.92 10.80
N ARG A 154 -25.11 -17.41 11.80
CA ARG A 154 -24.53 -18.07 12.97
C ARG A 154 -23.73 -19.32 12.57
N GLU A 155 -24.31 -20.18 11.72
CA GLU A 155 -23.63 -21.41 11.26
C GLU A 155 -22.38 -21.09 10.43
N GLU A 156 -22.40 -20.03 9.62
CA GLU A 156 -21.23 -19.58 8.88
C GLU A 156 -20.10 -19.15 9.84
N PHE A 157 -20.41 -18.35 10.87
CA PHE A 157 -19.45 -17.94 11.89
C PHE A 157 -18.90 -19.13 12.69
N ASP A 158 -19.78 -20.03 13.14
CA ASP A 158 -19.38 -21.20 13.93
C ASP A 158 -18.46 -22.13 13.11
N ALA A 159 -18.78 -22.37 11.82
CA ALA A 159 -17.94 -23.15 10.92
C ALA A 159 -16.59 -22.47 10.65
N THR A 160 -16.58 -21.15 10.43
CA THR A 160 -15.35 -20.39 10.21
C THR A 160 -14.45 -20.42 11.45
N LYS A 161 -15.04 -20.23 12.63
CA LYS A 161 -14.29 -20.32 13.89
C LYS A 161 -13.66 -21.70 14.07
N LYS A 162 -14.43 -22.77 13.83
CA LYS A 162 -13.92 -24.15 13.88
C LYS A 162 -12.75 -24.34 12.90
N PHE A 163 -12.89 -23.85 11.67
CA PHE A 163 -11.80 -23.92 10.68
C PHE A 163 -10.52 -23.23 11.17
N LEU A 164 -10.62 -22.03 11.74
CA LEU A 164 -9.47 -21.27 12.23
C LEU A 164 -8.77 -21.99 13.39
N VAL A 165 -9.53 -22.60 14.31
CA VAL A 165 -8.97 -23.44 15.40
C VAL A 165 -8.21 -24.64 14.83
N GLU A 166 -8.78 -25.35 13.86
CA GLU A 166 -8.10 -26.52 13.25
C GLU A 166 -6.88 -26.07 12.41
N LEU A 167 -6.96 -24.94 11.73
CA LEU A 167 -5.81 -24.36 11.03
C LEU A 167 -4.65 -24.05 12.00
N ARG A 168 -4.95 -23.43 13.15
CA ARG A 168 -3.94 -23.17 14.20
C ARG A 168 -3.34 -24.44 14.77
N LYS A 169 -4.16 -25.48 15.00
CA LYS A 169 -3.65 -26.79 15.44
C LYS A 169 -2.73 -27.41 14.40
N ALA A 170 -3.08 -27.29 13.12
CA ALA A 170 -2.26 -27.82 12.02
C ALA A 170 -0.91 -27.10 11.88
N PHE A 171 -0.87 -25.79 12.20
CA PHE A 171 0.30 -24.92 12.07
C PHE A 171 0.52 -24.10 13.36
N PRO A 172 0.93 -24.74 14.47
CA PRO A 172 0.96 -24.10 15.80
C PRO A 172 1.94 -22.93 15.88
N ASN A 173 3.00 -22.92 15.08
CA ASN A 173 4.07 -21.93 15.11
C ASN A 173 4.05 -20.96 13.93
N ALA A 174 3.16 -21.15 12.96
CA ALA A 174 3.09 -20.26 11.81
C ALA A 174 2.46 -18.90 12.16
N GLU A 175 2.95 -17.84 11.55
CA GLU A 175 2.26 -16.55 11.52
C GLU A 175 1.04 -16.67 10.60
N ILE A 176 -0.13 -16.23 11.07
CA ILE A 176 -1.37 -16.29 10.26
C ILE A 176 -1.87 -14.88 10.03
N TYR A 177 -1.99 -14.51 8.76
CA TYR A 177 -2.56 -13.25 8.31
C TYR A 177 -3.83 -13.52 7.50
N TRP A 178 -4.82 -12.70 7.69
CA TRP A 178 -6.05 -12.74 6.92
C TRP A 178 -6.35 -11.35 6.34
N LEU A 179 -6.23 -11.19 5.03
CA LEU A 179 -6.71 -10.02 4.29
C LEU A 179 -8.21 -10.21 4.04
N LYS A 180 -9.05 -9.26 4.46
CA LYS A 180 -10.49 -9.30 4.17
C LYS A 180 -10.73 -9.23 2.66
N GLY A 181 -11.71 -9.98 2.18
CA GLY A 181 -12.24 -9.86 0.83
C GLY A 181 -13.60 -9.16 0.82
N ASN A 182 -14.24 -9.08 -0.35
CA ASN A 182 -15.53 -8.43 -0.48
C ASN A 182 -16.66 -9.19 0.22
N HIS A 183 -16.60 -10.53 0.33
CA HIS A 183 -17.56 -11.33 1.10
C HIS A 183 -17.40 -11.11 2.61
N CYS A 184 -16.17 -11.04 3.09
CA CYS A 184 -15.88 -10.71 4.49
C CYS A 184 -16.47 -9.34 4.87
N ALA A 185 -16.30 -8.34 4.01
CA ALA A 185 -16.81 -6.98 4.22
C ALA A 185 -18.34 -6.87 4.18
N ARG A 186 -19.08 -7.91 3.72
CA ARG A 186 -20.57 -7.88 3.73
C ARG A 186 -21.13 -7.74 5.12
N TRP A 187 -20.51 -8.38 6.11
CA TRP A 187 -20.95 -8.32 7.50
C TRP A 187 -20.85 -6.88 8.05
N GLU A 188 -19.72 -6.25 7.90
CA GLU A 188 -19.51 -4.87 8.37
C GLU A 188 -20.43 -3.88 7.65
N LYS A 189 -20.60 -4.06 6.33
CA LYS A 189 -21.53 -3.24 5.53
C LYS A 189 -22.98 -3.45 5.97
N PHE A 190 -23.37 -4.66 6.31
CA PHE A 190 -24.70 -4.95 6.83
C PHE A 190 -24.93 -4.24 8.17
N LEU A 191 -24.00 -4.32 9.10
CA LEU A 191 -24.09 -3.60 10.38
C LEU A 191 -24.24 -2.11 10.16
N ALA A 192 -23.34 -1.51 9.38
CA ALA A 192 -23.32 -0.07 9.11
C ALA A 192 -24.59 0.44 8.40
N GLN A 193 -25.28 -0.39 7.60
CA GLN A 193 -26.44 0.01 6.82
C GLN A 193 -27.79 -0.36 7.46
N LYS A 194 -27.83 -1.41 8.26
CA LYS A 194 -29.07 -1.99 8.76
C LYS A 194 -29.18 -2.02 10.26
N VAL A 195 -28.08 -1.90 10.97
CA VAL A 195 -28.02 -2.03 12.44
C VAL A 195 -27.01 -1.01 12.98
N THR A 196 -27.17 0.23 12.56
CA THR A 196 -26.26 1.35 12.87
C THR A 196 -26.09 1.61 14.36
N GLU A 197 -27.08 1.22 15.17
CA GLU A 197 -27.07 1.41 16.62
C GLU A 197 -26.01 0.57 17.35
N ILE A 198 -25.55 -0.51 16.72
CA ILE A 198 -24.55 -1.42 17.29
C ILE A 198 -23.29 -1.54 16.41
N TRP A 199 -23.19 -0.70 15.38
CA TRP A 199 -22.09 -0.73 14.43
C TRP A 199 -20.72 -0.56 15.07
N ASP A 200 -20.60 0.29 16.06
CA ASP A 200 -19.37 0.63 16.76
C ASP A 200 -19.07 -0.27 17.98
N ASP A 201 -19.96 -1.23 18.30
CA ASP A 201 -19.70 -2.20 19.35
C ASP A 201 -18.70 -3.27 18.85
N PRO A 202 -17.51 -3.35 19.45
CA PRO A 202 -16.46 -4.29 19.04
C PRO A 202 -16.91 -5.76 19.02
N TYR A 203 -17.87 -6.12 19.87
CA TYR A 203 -18.41 -7.49 19.94
C TYR A 203 -18.96 -7.99 18.60
N PHE A 204 -19.43 -7.08 17.74
CA PHE A 204 -19.96 -7.42 16.41
C PHE A 204 -18.91 -7.40 15.31
N HIS A 205 -17.69 -6.93 15.58
CA HIS A 205 -16.61 -6.97 14.60
C HIS A 205 -16.14 -8.40 14.35
N LEU A 206 -15.61 -8.67 13.15
CA LEU A 206 -15.15 -10.01 12.74
C LEU A 206 -14.10 -10.57 13.70
N GLU A 207 -13.19 -9.71 14.18
CA GLU A 207 -12.12 -10.07 15.11
C GLU A 207 -12.65 -10.72 16.39
N GLU A 208 -13.62 -10.08 17.03
CA GLU A 208 -14.21 -10.55 18.28
C GLU A 208 -15.18 -11.70 18.06
N ARG A 209 -16.00 -11.62 17.02
CA ARG A 209 -16.96 -12.67 16.66
C ARG A 209 -16.29 -14.01 16.36
N LEU A 210 -15.13 -13.99 15.72
CA LEU A 210 -14.33 -15.17 15.38
C LEU A 210 -13.23 -15.47 16.41
N ARG A 211 -13.06 -14.59 17.42
CA ARG A 211 -12.02 -14.69 18.45
C ARG A 211 -10.62 -14.85 17.85
N LEU A 212 -10.27 -14.00 16.87
CA LEU A 212 -9.01 -14.12 16.13
C LEU A 212 -7.78 -14.00 17.02
N HIS A 213 -7.87 -13.27 18.13
CA HIS A 213 -6.80 -13.11 19.11
C HIS A 213 -6.44 -14.44 19.81
N GLU A 214 -7.43 -15.31 20.09
CA GLU A 214 -7.20 -16.64 20.68
C GLU A 214 -6.31 -17.50 19.76
N GLU A 215 -6.53 -17.38 18.44
CA GLU A 215 -5.78 -18.13 17.43
C GLU A 215 -4.56 -17.35 16.89
N ARG A 216 -4.23 -16.20 17.46
CA ARG A 216 -3.11 -15.31 17.03
C ARG A 216 -3.16 -15.02 15.54
N ILE A 217 -4.34 -14.67 15.03
CA ILE A 217 -4.56 -14.33 13.63
C ILE A 217 -4.63 -12.82 13.48
N LYS A 218 -3.83 -12.26 12.58
CA LYS A 218 -3.85 -10.84 12.25
C LYS A 218 -4.70 -10.59 11.03
N ILE A 219 -5.80 -9.86 11.23
CA ILE A 219 -6.69 -9.45 10.15
C ILE A 219 -6.24 -8.11 9.55
N LEU A 220 -6.41 -7.97 8.25
CA LEU A 220 -6.09 -6.77 7.47
C LEU A 220 -7.32 -6.36 6.66
N ASP A 221 -7.52 -5.06 6.50
CA ASP A 221 -8.65 -4.54 5.73
C ASP A 221 -8.56 -4.87 4.25
N ASP A 222 -9.72 -4.98 3.60
CA ASP A 222 -9.88 -5.36 2.19
C ASP A 222 -9.17 -4.40 1.20
N SER A 223 -8.99 -3.15 1.60
CA SER A 223 -8.29 -2.12 0.83
C SER A 223 -6.76 -2.10 1.04
N THR A 224 -6.24 -2.96 1.93
CA THR A 224 -4.81 -2.98 2.27
C THR A 224 -4.00 -3.63 1.17
N LEU A 225 -2.98 -2.91 0.67
CA LEU A 225 -1.93 -3.52 -0.15
C LEU A 225 -0.93 -4.21 0.77
N VAL A 226 -0.72 -5.51 0.57
CA VAL A 226 0.26 -6.28 1.34
C VAL A 226 1.51 -6.52 0.50
N LYS A 227 2.68 -6.36 1.12
CA LYS A 227 3.99 -6.63 0.51
C LYS A 227 4.69 -7.77 1.21
N ALA A 228 5.03 -8.81 0.45
CA ALA A 228 5.89 -9.92 0.85
C ALA A 228 7.21 -9.81 0.06
N GLY A 229 8.18 -9.07 0.58
CA GLY A 229 9.38 -8.70 -0.16
C GLY A 229 9.04 -7.92 -1.44
N LYS A 230 9.33 -8.51 -2.61
CA LYS A 230 9.01 -7.93 -3.93
C LYS A 230 7.59 -8.24 -4.41
N LEU A 231 6.90 -9.20 -3.78
CA LEU A 231 5.54 -9.59 -4.16
C LEU A 231 4.53 -8.64 -3.52
N SER A 232 3.60 -8.13 -4.33
CA SER A 232 2.43 -7.40 -3.84
C SER A 232 1.20 -8.30 -3.89
N ILE A 233 0.45 -8.34 -2.80
CA ILE A 233 -0.71 -9.20 -2.63
C ILE A 233 -1.93 -8.31 -2.41
N THR A 234 -2.98 -8.57 -3.17
CA THR A 234 -4.31 -7.99 -3.02
C THR A 234 -5.35 -9.07 -3.29
N HIS A 235 -6.55 -8.95 -2.72
CA HIS A 235 -7.62 -9.93 -3.03
C HIS A 235 -8.17 -9.79 -4.47
N GLY A 236 -7.98 -8.62 -5.11
CA GLY A 236 -8.32 -8.47 -6.54
C GLY A 236 -9.79 -8.12 -6.84
N HIS A 237 -10.64 -7.92 -5.84
CA HIS A 237 -12.07 -7.56 -6.03
C HIS A 237 -12.29 -6.09 -6.42
N HIS A 238 -11.28 -5.24 -6.36
CA HIS A 238 -11.35 -3.85 -6.82
C HIS A 238 -11.21 -3.81 -8.35
N ILE A 239 -12.34 -3.78 -9.04
CA ILE A 239 -12.40 -3.73 -10.49
C ILE A 239 -12.45 -2.27 -10.95
N PHE A 240 -11.47 -1.86 -11.76
CA PHE A 240 -11.46 -0.58 -12.45
C PHE A 240 -11.91 -0.74 -13.90
N LYS A 241 -12.47 0.31 -14.50
CA LYS A 241 -12.81 0.29 -15.92
C LYS A 241 -11.52 0.27 -16.76
N GLY A 242 -11.27 -0.82 -17.49
CA GLY A 242 -10.14 -0.94 -18.39
C GLY A 242 -9.58 -2.36 -18.54
N ILE A 243 -8.76 -2.56 -19.57
CA ILE A 243 -8.17 -3.87 -19.94
C ILE A 243 -7.28 -4.45 -18.81
N PHE A 244 -6.68 -3.59 -17.98
CA PHE A 244 -5.79 -4.00 -16.89
C PHE A 244 -6.47 -3.95 -15.51
N SER A 245 -7.77 -4.13 -15.49
CA SER A 245 -8.63 -3.87 -14.34
C SER A 245 -8.17 -4.52 -13.04
N PRO A 246 -7.88 -5.81 -12.88
CA PRO A 246 -7.46 -6.35 -11.58
C PRO A 246 -6.05 -5.91 -11.13
N VAL A 247 -5.19 -5.53 -12.10
CA VAL A 247 -3.77 -5.19 -11.85
C VAL A 247 -3.56 -3.70 -11.62
N SER A 248 -4.56 -2.86 -11.96
CA SER A 248 -4.46 -1.41 -11.89
C SER A 248 -4.20 -0.87 -10.48
N PRO A 249 -4.82 -1.39 -9.39
CA PRO A 249 -4.52 -0.97 -8.02
C PRO A 249 -3.08 -1.25 -7.61
N ALA A 250 -2.54 -2.40 -8.03
CA ALA A 250 -1.17 -2.76 -7.75
C ALA A 250 -0.18 -1.84 -8.46
N ARG A 251 -0.47 -1.39 -9.69
CA ARG A 251 0.36 -0.43 -10.42
C ARG A 251 0.45 0.93 -9.74
N GLY A 252 -0.66 1.45 -9.21
CA GLY A 252 -0.67 2.73 -8.49
C GLY A 252 0.18 2.73 -7.21
N ALA A 253 0.49 1.57 -6.68
CA ALA A 253 1.35 1.42 -5.49
C ALA A 253 2.85 1.34 -5.82
N TYR A 254 3.22 1.27 -7.09
CA TYR A 254 4.62 1.25 -7.57
C TYR A 254 5.10 2.59 -8.13
N MET A 255 4.22 3.59 -8.22
CA MET A 255 4.54 4.98 -8.59
C MET A 255 4.64 5.86 -7.35
#